data_ddef780208199eb53a56c1893dc7c0b4
#
_entry.id   ddef780208199eb53a56c1893dc7c0b4
#
_cell.length_a   1.000
_cell.length_b   1.000
_cell.length_c   1.000
_cell.angle_alpha   90.00
_cell.angle_beta   90.00
_cell.angle_gamma   90.00
#
_symmetry.space_group_name_H-M   'P 1'
#
loop_
_entity.id
_entity.type
_entity.pdbx_description
1 polymer ?
#
loop_
_entity_poly.entity_id
_entity_poly.type
_entity_poly.pdbx_seq_one_letter_code
_entity_poly.pdbx_strand_id
1 'polypeptide(L)'
;MKHPRILTVSLVTLAASATSWAIHPKNAGPSSVELKFKLPPPAPLSTQDALKSFKVAPGFKVELFASEPMIECPVAMAWDEKGRAFVLEMRGYMHDIDGKGEDQPNCVVSMLEDTDGDGKADKKTTFAKDLVMARAIMPVNGGLLVAEPPNLFFMKDTNGDGVADVKEIVDNNYGTKDGQPEHMANSPTWTLDNWIHSANHSIRYRFKDGKFIQATSGRRGQWGMTQDDNGRIFYNFNSDFLRANLVPEGLFLRNPNWPGSAGTGVKVVADQSVWPIVPTPGVNRGYEPKALTEDGKLRECTATCGAGIYRSELFPKEFQGNAFIPEPAGNLVKRFLLSEQDGLLTGTNSKTGEEFLASTDERFRPVNAYTGPEGALYLVDMYRGIIQHKGFLTHYLVANIQDRKLEQPINMGRIWRVVPDSKPVPSFKGLPTDTQGLVNSLKSDNGFVRDTAQRLLVERKDASALPLLADLVKTG
;
A
#
# COMPACT_ATOMS: atom_id res chain seq x y z
N MET A 1 -71.31 0.83 11.80
CA MET A 1 -70.29 0.17 12.62
C MET A 1 -69.05 0.06 11.76
N LYS A 2 -68.03 0.92 12.01
CA LYS A 2 -66.78 0.95 11.28
C LYS A 2 -65.72 0.34 12.19
N HIS A 3 -65.12 -0.78 11.76
CA HIS A 3 -63.99 -1.38 12.46
C HIS A 3 -62.68 -0.63 12.15
N PRO A 4 -61.84 -0.31 13.14
CA PRO A 4 -60.50 0.24 12.89
C PRO A 4 -59.54 -0.88 12.50
N ARG A 5 -58.83 -0.70 11.38
CA ARG A 5 -57.70 -1.52 11.00
C ARG A 5 -56.49 -1.13 11.84
N ILE A 6 -56.01 -2.04 12.65
CA ILE A 6 -54.75 -1.91 13.37
C ILE A 6 -53.61 -2.18 12.36
N LEU A 7 -52.79 -1.15 12.08
CA LEU A 7 -51.55 -1.30 11.33
C LEU A 7 -50.47 -1.80 12.28
N THR A 8 -50.13 -3.07 12.14
CA THR A 8 -48.95 -3.62 12.84
C THR A 8 -47.70 -3.19 12.10
N VAL A 9 -47.00 -2.24 12.68
CA VAL A 9 -45.65 -1.85 12.20
C VAL A 9 -44.66 -2.87 12.73
N SER A 10 -44.21 -3.78 11.86
CA SER A 10 -43.11 -4.67 12.18
C SER A 10 -41.83 -3.86 12.12
N LEU A 11 -41.21 -3.59 13.28
CA LEU A 11 -39.86 -3.10 13.38
C LEU A 11 -38.91 -4.21 12.88
N VAL A 12 -38.42 -4.10 11.66
CA VAL A 12 -37.29 -4.86 11.19
C VAL A 12 -36.04 -4.21 11.78
N THR A 13 -35.54 -4.75 12.88
CA THR A 13 -34.20 -4.45 13.37
C THR A 13 -33.19 -4.94 12.34
N LEU A 14 -32.65 -4.04 11.53
CA LEU A 14 -31.43 -4.28 10.79
C LEU A 14 -30.32 -4.55 11.82
N ALA A 15 -30.03 -5.82 12.06
CA ALA A 15 -28.76 -6.20 12.66
C ALA A 15 -27.69 -5.85 11.64
N ALA A 16 -27.09 -4.67 11.79
CA ALA A 16 -25.80 -4.37 11.20
C ALA A 16 -24.85 -5.46 11.74
N SER A 17 -24.48 -6.41 10.88
CA SER A 17 -23.38 -7.31 11.15
C SER A 17 -22.10 -6.47 11.15
N ALA A 18 -21.85 -5.76 12.27
CA ALA A 18 -20.53 -5.39 12.66
C ALA A 18 -19.80 -6.73 12.82
N THR A 19 -19.08 -7.15 11.80
CA THR A 19 -17.98 -8.09 11.99
C THR A 19 -17.07 -7.42 13.00
N SER A 20 -17.33 -7.70 14.29
CA SER A 20 -16.39 -7.41 15.34
C SER A 20 -15.14 -8.18 14.96
N TRP A 21 -14.13 -7.50 14.45
CA TRP A 21 -12.79 -8.01 14.39
C TRP A 21 -12.43 -8.34 15.84
N ALA A 22 -12.55 -9.62 16.18
CA ALA A 22 -12.15 -10.09 17.49
C ALA A 22 -10.70 -9.66 17.64
N ILE A 23 -10.45 -8.72 18.54
CA ILE A 23 -9.09 -8.40 19.01
C ILE A 23 -8.61 -9.70 19.60
N HIS A 24 -7.74 -10.40 18.88
CA HIS A 24 -7.12 -11.59 19.46
C HIS A 24 -6.31 -11.10 20.65
N PRO A 25 -6.53 -11.65 21.85
CA PRO A 25 -5.77 -11.25 23.01
C PRO A 25 -4.29 -11.49 22.72
N LYS A 26 -3.45 -10.58 23.19
CA LYS A 26 -1.98 -10.73 23.19
C LYS A 26 -1.66 -12.15 23.70
N ASN A 27 -0.83 -12.88 22.96
CA ASN A 27 -0.48 -14.28 23.23
C ASN A 27 -1.66 -15.28 23.09
N ALA A 28 -2.54 -15.08 22.10
CA ALA A 28 -3.52 -16.10 21.73
C ALA A 28 -2.86 -17.38 21.20
N GLY A 29 -3.61 -18.47 21.20
CA GLY A 29 -3.15 -19.79 20.80
C GLY A 29 -2.71 -20.66 22.00
N PRO A 30 -2.17 -21.88 21.74
CA PRO A 30 -1.71 -22.78 22.80
C PRO A 30 -0.64 -22.12 23.69
N SER A 31 -0.78 -22.22 25.00
CA SER A 31 0.17 -21.64 25.97
C SER A 31 1.52 -22.37 26.01
N SER A 32 1.53 -23.65 25.63
CA SER A 32 2.75 -24.44 25.42
C SER A 32 2.92 -24.67 23.92
N VAL A 33 4.01 -24.20 23.36
CA VAL A 33 4.29 -24.29 21.93
C VAL A 33 5.54 -25.12 21.71
N GLU A 34 5.36 -26.26 21.04
CA GLU A 34 6.47 -27.00 20.46
C GLU A 34 6.67 -26.52 19.02
N LEU A 35 7.87 -26.00 18.73
CA LEU A 35 8.23 -25.59 17.38
C LEU A 35 8.55 -26.82 16.51
N LYS A 36 7.64 -27.18 15.64
CA LYS A 36 7.80 -28.30 14.70
C LYS A 36 8.98 -28.08 13.74
N PHE A 37 9.21 -26.83 13.36
CA PHE A 37 10.27 -26.45 12.42
C PHE A 37 11.35 -25.66 13.16
N LYS A 38 12.51 -26.29 13.35
CA LYS A 38 13.68 -25.64 13.94
C LYS A 38 14.60 -25.17 12.82
N LEU A 39 14.56 -23.89 12.54
CA LEU A 39 15.43 -23.25 11.56
C LEU A 39 16.49 -22.40 12.28
N PRO A 40 17.70 -22.26 11.74
CA PRO A 40 18.68 -21.37 12.33
C PRO A 40 18.22 -19.92 12.29
N PRO A 41 18.70 -19.06 13.21
CA PRO A 41 18.45 -17.63 13.14
C PRO A 41 18.87 -17.06 11.77
N PRO A 42 18.00 -16.35 11.04
CA PRO A 42 18.37 -15.77 9.74
C PRO A 42 19.30 -14.57 9.96
N ALA A 43 20.53 -14.67 9.47
CA ALA A 43 21.43 -13.52 9.44
C ALA A 43 20.89 -12.47 8.47
N PRO A 44 21.00 -11.16 8.79
CA PRO A 44 20.70 -10.13 7.80
C PRO A 44 21.71 -10.21 6.66
N LEU A 45 21.22 -10.17 5.42
CA LEU A 45 22.06 -10.22 4.24
C LEU A 45 22.57 -8.81 3.87
N SER A 46 23.75 -8.75 3.27
CA SER A 46 24.15 -7.55 2.52
C SER A 46 23.17 -7.28 1.37
N THR A 47 23.10 -6.06 0.86
CA THR A 47 22.23 -5.74 -0.29
C THR A 47 22.57 -6.58 -1.52
N GLN A 48 23.86 -6.89 -1.73
CA GLN A 48 24.32 -7.73 -2.84
C GLN A 48 23.90 -9.20 -2.68
N ASP A 49 23.93 -9.73 -1.45
CA ASP A 49 23.50 -11.10 -1.20
C ASP A 49 21.98 -11.22 -1.19
N ALA A 50 21.26 -10.17 -0.74
CA ALA A 50 19.82 -10.11 -0.87
C ALA A 50 19.36 -10.09 -2.32
N LEU A 51 20.07 -9.41 -3.23
CA LEU A 51 19.77 -9.48 -4.67
C LEU A 51 19.87 -10.92 -5.21
N LYS A 52 20.84 -11.72 -4.71
CA LYS A 52 20.98 -13.13 -5.09
C LYS A 52 19.91 -14.05 -4.48
N SER A 53 19.24 -13.59 -3.42
CA SER A 53 18.18 -14.36 -2.76
C SER A 53 16.86 -14.35 -3.53
N PHE A 54 16.70 -13.46 -4.50
CA PHE A 54 15.46 -13.34 -5.25
C PHE A 54 15.35 -14.38 -6.37
N LYS A 55 14.18 -14.99 -6.47
CA LYS A 55 13.68 -15.66 -7.66
C LYS A 55 12.58 -14.78 -8.25
N VAL A 56 12.84 -14.13 -9.36
CA VAL A 56 11.90 -13.28 -10.10
C VAL A 56 11.42 -13.98 -11.37
N ALA A 57 10.25 -13.61 -11.88
CA ALA A 57 9.70 -14.12 -13.13
C ALA A 57 10.70 -13.93 -14.30
N PRO A 58 10.75 -14.88 -15.27
CA PRO A 58 11.61 -14.76 -16.44
C PRO A 58 11.39 -13.45 -17.21
N GLY A 59 12.46 -12.84 -17.70
CA GLY A 59 12.44 -11.56 -18.41
C GLY A 59 12.50 -10.33 -17.52
N PHE A 60 12.72 -10.53 -16.20
CA PHE A 60 12.86 -9.45 -15.23
C PHE A 60 14.08 -9.63 -14.36
N LYS A 61 14.57 -8.51 -13.85
CA LYS A 61 15.61 -8.43 -12.82
C LYS A 61 15.16 -7.52 -11.69
N VAL A 62 15.72 -7.73 -10.50
CA VAL A 62 15.56 -6.86 -9.34
C VAL A 62 16.77 -5.97 -9.23
N GLU A 63 16.56 -4.69 -9.00
CA GLU A 63 17.60 -3.70 -8.76
C GLU A 63 17.35 -3.01 -7.41
N LEU A 64 18.44 -2.53 -6.77
CA LEU A 64 18.33 -1.76 -5.55
C LEU A 64 18.12 -0.28 -5.89
N PHE A 65 17.05 0.33 -5.37
CA PHE A 65 16.85 1.78 -5.44
C PHE A 65 17.45 2.51 -4.22
N ALA A 66 17.15 2.03 -3.01
CA ALA A 66 17.69 2.59 -1.76
C ALA A 66 17.78 1.53 -0.67
N SER A 67 18.70 1.70 0.27
CA SER A 67 18.86 0.78 1.41
C SER A 67 19.44 1.51 2.63
N GLU A 68 19.57 0.77 3.71
CA GLU A 68 20.36 1.20 4.85
C GLU A 68 21.81 1.55 4.44
N PRO A 69 22.46 2.58 5.01
CA PRO A 69 21.97 3.45 6.09
C PRO A 69 21.14 4.64 5.58
N MET A 70 20.89 4.77 4.28
CA MET A 70 20.13 5.90 3.72
C MET A 70 18.68 5.90 4.20
N ILE A 71 18.04 4.73 4.28
CA ILE A 71 16.68 4.56 4.79
C ILE A 71 16.60 3.44 5.81
N GLU A 72 15.62 3.53 6.72
CA GLU A 72 15.34 2.53 7.75
C GLU A 72 13.83 2.27 7.85
N CYS A 73 13.43 1.01 7.91
CA CYS A 73 12.04 0.57 8.09
C CYS A 73 11.03 1.34 7.21
N PRO A 74 11.21 1.39 5.88
CA PRO A 74 10.30 2.08 4.99
C PRO A 74 8.94 1.35 4.95
N VAL A 75 7.84 2.11 4.96
CA VAL A 75 6.49 1.55 4.91
C VAL A 75 5.63 2.11 3.79
N ALA A 76 5.93 3.29 3.29
CA ALA A 76 5.22 3.91 2.18
C ALA A 76 6.18 4.76 1.34
N MET A 77 5.84 4.90 0.06
CA MET A 77 6.59 5.69 -0.91
C MET A 77 5.63 6.43 -1.83
N ALA A 78 6.02 7.62 -2.26
CA ALA A 78 5.30 8.41 -3.24
C ALA A 78 6.28 9.31 -4.00
N TRP A 79 5.91 9.75 -5.21
CA TRP A 79 6.73 10.68 -5.99
C TRP A 79 5.98 11.97 -6.25
N ASP A 80 6.71 13.07 -6.27
CA ASP A 80 6.21 14.34 -6.78
C ASP A 80 6.30 14.42 -8.31
N GLU A 81 5.84 15.53 -8.85
CA GLU A 81 5.86 15.81 -10.28
C GLU A 81 7.27 15.96 -10.88
N LYS A 82 8.29 16.13 -10.04
CA LYS A 82 9.71 16.19 -10.44
C LYS A 82 10.39 14.83 -10.45
N GLY A 83 9.69 13.78 -9.93
CA GLY A 83 10.25 12.43 -9.78
C GLY A 83 11.05 12.24 -8.49
N ARG A 84 11.01 13.20 -7.54
CA ARG A 84 11.64 13.01 -6.24
C ARG A 84 10.81 12.03 -5.43
N ALA A 85 11.47 11.03 -4.86
CA ALA A 85 10.83 9.96 -4.13
C ALA A 85 10.73 10.31 -2.64
N PHE A 86 9.53 10.43 -2.11
CA PHE A 86 9.29 10.56 -0.68
C PHE A 86 9.08 9.18 -0.08
N VAL A 87 9.84 8.87 0.97
CA VAL A 87 9.82 7.59 1.68
C VAL A 87 9.48 7.84 3.14
N LEU A 88 8.42 7.21 3.61
CA LEU A 88 8.05 7.24 5.01
C LEU A 88 8.71 6.08 5.75
N GLU A 89 9.52 6.40 6.73
CA GLU A 89 10.25 5.47 7.56
C GLU A 89 9.59 5.36 8.94
N MET A 90 8.95 4.21 9.22
CA MET A 90 8.27 3.92 10.50
C MET A 90 9.26 3.30 11.49
N ARG A 91 10.28 4.04 11.87
CA ARG A 91 11.42 3.58 12.66
C ARG A 91 11.03 3.05 14.03
N GLY A 92 9.96 3.57 14.64
CA GLY A 92 9.46 3.14 15.95
C GLY A 92 8.78 1.77 15.97
N TYR A 93 8.45 1.18 14.82
CA TYR A 93 7.63 -0.03 14.74
C TYR A 93 8.36 -1.26 15.27
N MET A 94 7.77 -1.93 16.28
CA MET A 94 8.14 -3.27 16.77
C MET A 94 9.65 -3.49 16.95
N HIS A 95 10.32 -2.73 17.83
CA HIS A 95 11.73 -2.98 18.16
C HIS A 95 11.94 -4.32 18.85
N ASP A 96 10.91 -4.80 19.54
CA ASP A 96 10.83 -6.11 20.17
C ASP A 96 9.37 -6.60 20.20
N ILE A 97 9.13 -7.75 20.80
CA ILE A 97 7.78 -8.34 20.95
C ILE A 97 6.84 -7.49 21.80
N ASP A 98 7.35 -6.55 22.59
CA ASP A 98 6.57 -5.63 23.42
C ASP A 98 6.28 -4.30 22.69
N GLY A 99 6.86 -4.09 21.51
CA GLY A 99 6.68 -2.89 20.70
C GLY A 99 7.35 -1.67 21.32
N LYS A 100 8.55 -1.82 21.87
CA LYS A 100 9.36 -0.67 22.28
C LYS A 100 9.62 0.25 21.12
N GLY A 101 9.65 1.55 21.39
CA GLY A 101 9.92 2.61 20.40
C GLY A 101 8.68 3.16 19.70
N GLU A 102 7.49 2.56 19.84
CA GLU A 102 6.28 3.02 19.17
C GLU A 102 5.73 4.36 19.67
N ASP A 103 6.12 4.77 20.87
CA ASP A 103 5.78 6.07 21.48
C ASP A 103 6.84 7.17 21.21
N GLN A 104 7.93 6.80 20.55
CA GLN A 104 9.05 7.71 20.32
C GLN A 104 8.91 8.49 19.00
N PRO A 105 9.27 9.78 18.97
CA PRO A 105 9.22 10.63 17.77
C PRO A 105 10.44 10.36 16.87
N ASN A 106 10.58 9.15 16.36
CA ASN A 106 11.72 8.69 15.58
C ASN A 106 11.41 8.43 14.10
N CYS A 107 10.13 8.49 13.70
CA CYS A 107 9.74 8.35 12.30
C CYS A 107 10.10 9.60 11.49
N VAL A 108 10.45 9.38 10.22
CA VAL A 108 10.84 10.47 9.31
C VAL A 108 10.20 10.29 7.95
N VAL A 109 10.06 11.38 7.22
CA VAL A 109 9.82 11.39 5.78
C VAL A 109 11.10 11.82 5.10
N SER A 110 11.70 10.92 4.33
CA SER A 110 12.90 11.18 3.55
C SER A 110 12.55 11.46 2.10
N MET A 111 13.11 12.50 1.53
CA MET A 111 13.09 12.79 0.11
C MET A 111 14.38 12.25 -0.51
N LEU A 112 14.24 11.34 -1.46
CA LEU A 112 15.34 10.69 -2.17
C LEU A 112 15.37 11.14 -3.62
N GLU A 113 16.56 11.36 -4.14
CA GLU A 113 16.80 11.74 -5.52
C GLU A 113 17.84 10.80 -6.14
N ASP A 114 17.61 10.42 -7.38
CA ASP A 114 18.56 9.77 -8.28
C ASP A 114 19.10 10.88 -9.19
N THR A 115 20.26 11.45 -8.84
CA THR A 115 20.77 12.66 -9.48
C THR A 115 21.59 12.37 -10.75
N ASP A 116 22.15 11.17 -10.87
CA ASP A 116 22.93 10.74 -12.03
C ASP A 116 22.13 9.90 -13.04
N GLY A 117 20.93 9.42 -12.65
CA GLY A 117 20.00 8.69 -13.52
C GLY A 117 20.34 7.21 -13.68
N ASP A 118 21.09 6.62 -12.75
CA ASP A 118 21.46 5.19 -12.76
C ASP A 118 20.35 4.29 -12.20
N GLY A 119 19.32 4.90 -11.63
CA GLY A 119 18.15 4.22 -11.03
C GLY A 119 18.34 3.86 -9.58
N LYS A 120 19.30 4.47 -8.91
CA LYS A 120 19.50 4.40 -7.46
C LYS A 120 19.42 5.80 -6.87
N ALA A 121 18.92 5.88 -5.67
CA ALA A 121 18.96 7.13 -4.93
C ALA A 121 20.40 7.37 -4.43
N ASP A 122 20.95 8.53 -4.75
CA ASP A 122 22.28 8.97 -4.32
C ASP A 122 22.23 10.19 -3.40
N LYS A 123 21.08 10.87 -3.32
CA LYS A 123 20.89 12.03 -2.44
C LYS A 123 19.66 11.84 -1.55
N LYS A 124 19.81 12.15 -0.27
CA LYS A 124 18.74 12.16 0.73
C LYS A 124 18.62 13.52 1.41
N THR A 125 17.39 14.01 1.51
CA THR A 125 17.00 15.14 2.35
C THR A 125 15.93 14.68 3.33
N THR A 126 16.03 15.00 4.61
CA THR A 126 14.96 14.71 5.58
C THR A 126 13.90 15.80 5.47
N PHE A 127 12.79 15.46 4.78
CA PHE A 127 11.68 16.40 4.56
C PHE A 127 10.89 16.70 5.83
N ALA A 128 10.61 15.66 6.65
CA ALA A 128 9.96 15.83 7.95
C ALA A 128 10.53 14.82 8.95
N LYS A 129 10.59 15.18 10.22
CA LYS A 129 11.14 14.36 11.30
C LYS A 129 10.31 14.49 12.58
N ASP A 130 10.76 13.79 13.61
CA ASP A 130 10.17 13.83 14.94
C ASP A 130 8.67 13.41 14.93
N LEU A 131 8.33 12.44 14.06
CA LEU A 131 6.99 11.90 13.91
C LEU A 131 6.83 10.62 14.72
N VAL A 132 5.62 10.39 15.25
CA VAL A 132 5.28 9.18 16.02
C VAL A 132 4.41 8.26 15.19
N MET A 133 4.91 7.04 14.89
CA MET A 133 4.18 6.01 14.15
C MET A 133 3.48 6.53 12.88
N ALA A 134 4.13 7.45 12.19
CA ALA A 134 3.64 7.93 10.90
C ALA A 134 3.58 6.78 9.88
N ARG A 135 2.50 6.72 9.06
CA ARG A 135 2.18 5.52 8.28
C ARG A 135 1.72 5.74 6.85
N ALA A 136 1.51 6.98 6.43
CA ALA A 136 1.08 7.27 5.08
C ALA A 136 1.52 8.64 4.62
N ILE A 137 1.83 8.75 3.34
CA ILE A 137 2.21 10.00 2.66
C ILE A 137 1.52 10.09 1.30
N MET A 138 1.25 11.29 0.85
CA MET A 138 0.75 11.56 -0.50
C MET A 138 1.07 12.99 -0.94
N PRO A 139 1.72 13.19 -2.10
CA PRO A 139 1.95 14.53 -2.67
C PRO A 139 0.65 15.21 -3.09
N VAL A 140 0.48 16.46 -2.68
CA VAL A 140 -0.68 17.28 -3.01
C VAL A 140 -0.33 18.76 -2.85
N ASN A 141 -0.79 19.62 -3.75
CA ASN A 141 -0.69 21.07 -3.68
C ASN A 141 0.74 21.60 -3.38
N GLY A 142 1.74 20.94 -3.97
CA GLY A 142 3.16 21.28 -3.77
C GLY A 142 3.71 20.98 -2.39
N GLY A 143 3.05 20.13 -1.62
CA GLY A 143 3.48 19.58 -0.33
C GLY A 143 3.09 18.11 -0.22
N LEU A 144 3.02 17.61 1.02
CA LEU A 144 2.63 16.23 1.34
C LEU A 144 1.49 16.20 2.36
N LEU A 145 0.53 15.31 2.16
CA LEU A 145 -0.24 14.77 3.28
C LEU A 145 0.64 13.75 4.01
N VAL A 146 0.71 13.86 5.33
CA VAL A 146 1.44 12.95 6.21
C VAL A 146 0.53 12.47 7.32
N ALA A 147 0.31 11.18 7.41
CA ALA A 147 -0.52 10.59 8.47
C ALA A 147 0.33 10.24 9.68
N GLU A 148 0.13 10.97 10.75
CA GLU A 148 0.69 10.75 12.08
C GLU A 148 -0.49 10.68 13.08
N PRO A 149 -1.04 9.50 13.39
CA PRO A 149 -2.25 9.40 14.19
C PRO A 149 -2.18 10.09 15.55
N PRO A 150 -3.25 10.75 15.96
CA PRO A 150 -4.58 10.75 15.31
C PRO A 150 -4.73 11.72 14.15
N ASN A 151 -3.67 12.42 13.75
CA ASN A 151 -3.75 13.52 12.79
C ASN A 151 -3.38 13.07 11.36
N LEU A 152 -4.02 13.73 10.40
CA LEU A 152 -3.54 13.88 9.03
C LEU A 152 -3.04 15.31 8.89
N PHE A 153 -1.75 15.47 8.61
CA PHE A 153 -1.13 16.77 8.40
C PHE A 153 -0.96 17.07 6.92
N PHE A 154 -1.05 18.33 6.55
CA PHE A 154 -0.45 18.88 5.35
C PHE A 154 0.87 19.53 5.71
N MET A 155 1.96 19.08 5.08
CA MET A 155 3.30 19.59 5.30
C MET A 155 3.88 20.11 3.99
N LYS A 156 4.55 21.24 4.01
CA LYS A 156 5.10 21.87 2.81
C LYS A 156 6.44 22.53 3.09
N ASP A 157 7.33 22.46 2.12
CA ASP A 157 8.55 23.26 2.00
C ASP A 157 8.19 24.51 1.18
N THR A 158 8.27 25.70 1.78
CA THR A 158 7.95 26.99 1.12
C THR A 158 9.19 27.78 0.73
N ASN A 159 10.35 27.47 1.31
CA ASN A 159 11.62 28.15 1.06
C ASN A 159 12.51 27.41 0.03
N GLY A 160 12.20 26.14 -0.31
CA GLY A 160 12.88 25.36 -1.32
C GLY A 160 14.15 24.64 -0.84
N ASP A 161 14.34 24.48 0.48
CA ASP A 161 15.51 23.78 1.04
C ASP A 161 15.29 22.24 1.16
N GLY A 162 14.09 21.78 0.83
CA GLY A 162 13.70 20.36 0.88
C GLY A 162 13.17 19.91 2.24
N VAL A 163 13.05 20.82 3.21
CA VAL A 163 12.54 20.55 4.56
C VAL A 163 11.19 21.24 4.74
N ALA A 164 10.21 20.54 5.29
CA ALA A 164 8.90 21.13 5.56
C ALA A 164 8.98 22.21 6.65
N ASP A 165 8.59 23.45 6.31
CA ASP A 165 8.47 24.59 7.20
C ASP A 165 7.00 24.93 7.54
N VAL A 166 6.05 24.30 6.86
CA VAL A 166 4.62 24.35 7.16
C VAL A 166 4.15 22.98 7.64
N LYS A 167 3.38 22.95 8.75
CA LYS A 167 2.70 21.75 9.27
C LYS A 167 1.30 22.15 9.75
N GLU A 168 0.26 21.77 9.00
CA GLU A 168 -1.14 22.11 9.26
C GLU A 168 -1.97 20.84 9.47
N ILE A 169 -2.91 20.86 10.40
CA ILE A 169 -3.84 19.75 10.62
C ILE A 169 -4.96 19.80 9.57
N VAL A 170 -5.08 18.74 8.79
CA VAL A 170 -6.17 18.52 7.83
C VAL A 170 -7.33 17.78 8.52
N ASP A 171 -7.02 16.80 9.34
CA ASP A 171 -7.96 16.02 10.13
C ASP A 171 -7.30 15.57 11.44
N ASN A 172 -8.01 15.64 12.55
CA ASN A 172 -7.56 15.16 13.86
C ASN A 172 -8.19 13.82 14.26
N ASN A 173 -8.84 13.15 13.32
CA ASN A 173 -9.50 11.86 13.49
C ASN A 173 -9.07 10.84 12.42
N TYR A 174 -7.80 10.91 12.01
CA TYR A 174 -7.20 10.00 11.04
C TYR A 174 -6.54 8.79 11.73
N GLY A 175 -7.29 8.14 12.62
CA GLY A 175 -6.86 7.04 13.47
C GLY A 175 -6.84 7.40 14.94
N THR A 176 -6.24 6.56 15.78
CA THR A 176 -6.11 6.77 17.22
C THR A 176 -4.64 6.73 17.63
N LYS A 177 -4.26 7.54 18.63
CA LYS A 177 -2.87 7.63 19.10
C LYS A 177 -2.32 6.27 19.56
N ASP A 178 -3.12 5.52 20.31
CA ASP A 178 -2.74 4.23 20.88
C ASP A 178 -3.32 3.04 20.10
N GLY A 179 -3.69 3.27 18.85
CA GLY A 179 -4.27 2.25 17.98
C GLY A 179 -3.21 1.33 17.39
N GLN A 180 -3.70 0.25 16.80
CA GLN A 180 -2.86 -0.74 16.14
C GLN A 180 -2.43 -0.23 14.77
N PRO A 181 -1.12 -0.04 14.50
CA PRO A 181 -0.63 0.57 13.27
C PRO A 181 -1.14 -0.09 11.99
N GLU A 182 -1.26 -1.41 11.99
CA GLU A 182 -1.71 -2.20 10.85
C GLU A 182 -3.21 -2.05 10.53
N HIS A 183 -3.99 -1.50 11.46
CA HIS A 183 -5.46 -1.41 11.36
C HIS A 183 -6.00 0.01 11.47
N MET A 184 -5.20 1.01 11.14
CA MET A 184 -5.64 2.41 11.09
C MET A 184 -5.64 2.96 9.66
N ALA A 185 -6.19 4.15 9.50
CA ALA A 185 -6.21 4.87 8.23
C ALA A 185 -4.81 4.97 7.61
N ASN A 186 -4.70 4.64 6.33
CA ASN A 186 -3.45 4.64 5.58
C ASN A 186 -3.70 4.82 4.08
N SER A 187 -2.63 4.88 3.30
CA SER A 187 -2.62 4.90 1.83
C SER A 187 -3.58 5.93 1.21
N PRO A 188 -3.48 7.22 1.58
CA PRO A 188 -4.23 8.25 0.89
C PRO A 188 -3.88 8.23 -0.60
N THR A 189 -4.90 8.17 -1.45
CA THR A 189 -4.77 8.01 -2.89
C THR A 189 -5.68 9.00 -3.60
N TRP A 190 -5.11 9.83 -4.47
CA TRP A 190 -5.88 10.67 -5.38
C TRP A 190 -6.50 9.79 -6.46
N THR A 191 -7.82 9.81 -6.57
CA THR A 191 -8.56 8.98 -7.52
C THR A 191 -9.16 9.82 -8.67
N LEU A 192 -9.64 9.15 -9.72
CA LEU A 192 -10.16 9.83 -10.91
C LEU A 192 -11.39 10.72 -10.63
N ASP A 193 -12.06 10.56 -9.48
CA ASP A 193 -13.15 11.47 -9.04
C ASP A 193 -12.63 12.76 -8.39
N ASN A 194 -11.31 12.97 -8.40
CA ASN A 194 -10.62 14.10 -7.77
C ASN A 194 -10.83 14.19 -6.25
N TRP A 195 -11.05 13.06 -5.59
CA TRP A 195 -11.01 12.93 -4.16
C TRP A 195 -9.79 12.10 -3.72
N ILE A 196 -9.33 12.37 -2.52
CA ILE A 196 -8.32 11.58 -1.85
C ILE A 196 -9.05 10.60 -0.94
N HIS A 197 -9.01 9.33 -1.31
CA HIS A 197 -9.54 8.23 -0.50
C HIS A 197 -8.42 7.59 0.30
N SER A 198 -8.76 6.91 1.39
CA SER A 198 -7.79 6.18 2.21
C SER A 198 -8.29 4.78 2.52
N ALA A 199 -7.36 3.84 2.65
CA ALA A 199 -7.65 2.54 3.22
C ALA A 199 -8.02 2.68 4.69
N ASN A 200 -8.92 1.83 5.17
CA ASN A 200 -9.36 1.75 6.56
C ASN A 200 -9.88 3.07 7.16
N HIS A 201 -10.45 3.94 6.32
CA HIS A 201 -10.97 5.25 6.71
C HIS A 201 -12.32 5.53 6.05
N SER A 202 -13.17 6.30 6.74
CA SER A 202 -14.54 6.61 6.29
C SER A 202 -14.73 8.06 5.82
N ILE A 203 -13.64 8.82 5.73
CA ILE A 203 -13.64 10.19 5.22
C ILE A 203 -12.73 10.24 3.98
N ARG A 204 -13.14 11.01 2.97
CA ARG A 204 -12.34 11.38 1.81
C ARG A 204 -12.10 12.88 1.81
N TYR A 205 -11.02 13.31 1.21
CA TYR A 205 -10.57 14.69 1.22
C TYR A 205 -10.48 15.22 -0.20
N ARG A 206 -10.61 16.53 -0.34
CA ARG A 206 -10.34 17.26 -1.59
C ARG A 206 -9.77 18.61 -1.24
N PHE A 207 -8.70 19.01 -1.91
CA PHE A 207 -8.20 20.37 -1.81
C PHE A 207 -9.02 21.29 -2.74
N LYS A 208 -9.66 22.30 -2.18
CA LYS A 208 -10.51 23.26 -2.90
C LYS A 208 -10.44 24.64 -2.24
N ASP A 209 -10.19 25.67 -3.06
CA ASP A 209 -10.19 27.08 -2.63
C ASP A 209 -9.29 27.33 -1.40
N GLY A 210 -8.06 26.76 -1.44
CA GLY A 210 -7.07 26.93 -0.36
C GLY A 210 -7.31 26.07 0.89
N LYS A 211 -8.28 25.14 0.87
CA LYS A 211 -8.66 24.32 2.03
C LYS A 211 -8.87 22.86 1.66
N PHE A 212 -8.60 21.97 2.61
CA PHE A 212 -9.08 20.60 2.52
C PHE A 212 -10.55 20.53 2.98
N ILE A 213 -11.41 20.06 2.09
CA ILE A 213 -12.80 19.73 2.40
C ILE A 213 -12.93 18.24 2.64
N GLN A 214 -13.86 17.84 3.50
CA GLN A 214 -14.14 16.48 3.89
C GLN A 214 -15.51 16.03 3.40
N ALA A 215 -15.65 14.74 3.08
CA ALA A 215 -16.92 14.10 2.81
C ALA A 215 -16.88 12.64 3.25
N THR A 216 -18.05 12.08 3.54
CA THR A 216 -18.16 10.66 3.88
C THR A 216 -17.73 9.78 2.72
N SER A 217 -17.06 8.68 3.06
CA SER A 217 -16.63 7.62 2.17
C SER A 217 -16.89 6.25 2.81
N GLY A 218 -16.94 5.19 2.04
CA GLY A 218 -16.98 3.84 2.60
C GLY A 218 -15.62 3.44 3.18
N ARG A 219 -15.63 2.83 4.36
CA ARG A 219 -14.42 2.23 4.92
C ARG A 219 -14.07 0.96 4.16
N ARG A 220 -12.83 0.83 3.71
CA ARG A 220 -12.37 -0.28 2.88
C ARG A 220 -10.92 -0.66 3.19
N GLY A 221 -10.61 -1.95 2.97
CA GLY A 221 -9.25 -2.46 3.08
C GLY A 221 -8.66 -2.40 4.48
N GLN A 222 -7.43 -2.82 4.56
CA GLN A 222 -6.64 -2.79 5.77
C GLN A 222 -5.33 -2.01 5.57
N TRP A 223 -4.46 -2.47 4.67
CA TRP A 223 -3.20 -1.81 4.36
C TRP A 223 -2.99 -1.75 2.86
N GLY A 224 -2.91 -0.54 2.34
CA GLY A 224 -2.75 -0.31 0.91
C GLY A 224 -4.07 -0.09 0.16
N MET A 225 -4.00 0.77 -0.83
CA MET A 225 -5.07 1.06 -1.78
C MET A 225 -4.46 1.50 -3.10
N THR A 226 -5.09 1.11 -4.21
CA THR A 226 -4.68 1.49 -5.56
C THR A 226 -5.90 1.66 -6.46
N GLN A 227 -5.68 2.15 -7.68
CA GLN A 227 -6.73 2.26 -8.69
C GLN A 227 -6.23 1.73 -10.04
N ASP A 228 -7.19 1.38 -10.91
CA ASP A 228 -6.91 1.11 -12.32
C ASP A 228 -7.18 2.33 -13.22
N ASP A 229 -7.02 2.14 -14.53
CA ASP A 229 -7.25 3.20 -15.52
C ASP A 229 -8.73 3.57 -15.68
N ASN A 230 -9.66 2.77 -15.15
CA ASN A 230 -11.09 3.06 -15.10
C ASN A 230 -11.51 3.76 -13.80
N GLY A 231 -10.57 4.03 -12.88
CA GLY A 231 -10.84 4.64 -11.57
C GLY A 231 -11.51 3.69 -10.57
N ARG A 232 -11.47 2.38 -10.82
CA ARG A 232 -11.90 1.40 -9.82
C ARG A 232 -10.89 1.35 -8.70
N ILE A 233 -11.36 1.37 -7.45
CA ILE A 233 -10.53 1.32 -6.26
C ILE A 233 -10.32 -0.13 -5.86
N PHE A 234 -9.06 -0.52 -5.68
CA PHE A 234 -8.64 -1.85 -5.23
C PHE A 234 -8.01 -1.78 -3.85
N TYR A 235 -8.23 -2.80 -3.05
CA TYR A 235 -7.72 -2.92 -1.69
C TYR A 235 -7.72 -4.40 -1.25
N ASN A 236 -7.14 -4.69 -0.11
CA ASN A 236 -7.03 -6.03 0.44
C ASN A 236 -7.30 -6.08 1.95
N PHE A 237 -7.33 -7.30 2.47
CA PHE A 237 -7.28 -7.61 3.90
C PHE A 237 -6.23 -8.68 4.13
N ASN A 238 -5.75 -8.88 5.33
CA ASN A 238 -4.65 -9.82 5.64
C ASN A 238 -4.74 -11.19 4.95
N SER A 239 -5.93 -11.76 4.88
CA SER A 239 -6.19 -13.08 4.31
C SER A 239 -7.08 -13.04 3.06
N ASP A 240 -7.09 -11.92 2.34
CA ASP A 240 -7.86 -11.74 1.12
C ASP A 240 -7.08 -10.84 0.16
N PHE A 241 -6.51 -11.42 -0.87
CA PHE A 241 -5.58 -10.74 -1.76
C PHE A 241 -6.13 -9.50 -2.43
N LEU A 242 -7.38 -9.55 -2.94
CA LEU A 242 -7.85 -8.41 -3.71
C LEU A 242 -9.37 -8.28 -3.71
N ARG A 243 -9.83 -7.09 -3.35
CA ARG A 243 -11.20 -6.63 -3.53
C ARG A 243 -11.23 -5.37 -4.38
N ALA A 244 -12.38 -5.10 -4.98
CA ALA A 244 -12.59 -3.89 -5.77
C ALA A 244 -13.95 -3.25 -5.51
N ASN A 245 -14.00 -1.94 -5.67
CA ASN A 245 -15.24 -1.20 -5.88
C ASN A 245 -15.44 -1.04 -7.39
N LEU A 246 -16.36 -1.81 -7.96
CA LEU A 246 -16.70 -1.78 -9.39
C LEU A 246 -17.57 -0.56 -9.71
N VAL A 247 -18.22 0.02 -8.72
CA VAL A 247 -19.10 1.18 -8.83
C VAL A 247 -18.59 2.26 -7.88
N PRO A 248 -18.51 3.53 -8.34
CA PRO A 248 -18.14 4.64 -7.47
C PRO A 248 -19.10 4.78 -6.28
N GLU A 249 -18.60 4.76 -5.08
CA GLU A 249 -19.40 4.88 -3.85
C GLU A 249 -20.29 6.12 -3.80
N GLY A 250 -19.87 7.21 -4.43
CA GLY A 250 -20.64 8.43 -4.52
C GLY A 250 -22.04 8.25 -5.13
N LEU A 251 -22.26 7.18 -5.90
CA LEU A 251 -23.58 6.83 -6.43
C LEU A 251 -24.50 6.32 -5.31
N PHE A 252 -24.00 5.47 -4.42
CA PHE A 252 -24.78 4.94 -3.29
C PHE A 252 -25.08 6.02 -2.24
N LEU A 253 -24.09 6.84 -1.92
CA LEU A 253 -24.24 7.92 -0.93
C LEU A 253 -25.27 8.98 -1.34
N ARG A 254 -25.59 9.10 -2.62
CA ARG A 254 -26.59 10.04 -3.15
C ARG A 254 -27.99 9.46 -3.22
N ASN A 255 -28.15 8.15 -3.14
CA ASN A 255 -29.44 7.49 -3.23
C ASN A 255 -29.77 6.74 -1.93
N PRO A 256 -30.49 7.35 -0.98
CA PRO A 256 -30.80 6.72 0.30
C PRO A 256 -31.69 5.48 0.16
N ASN A 257 -32.32 5.27 -1.00
CA ASN A 257 -33.15 4.10 -1.28
C ASN A 257 -32.38 2.94 -1.93
N TRP A 258 -31.09 3.11 -2.21
CA TRP A 258 -30.28 2.02 -2.75
C TRP A 258 -29.93 1.01 -1.65
N PRO A 259 -30.11 -0.30 -1.85
CA PRO A 259 -29.87 -1.32 -0.81
C PRO A 259 -28.38 -1.57 -0.52
N GLY A 260 -27.56 -0.64 -0.80
CA GLY A 260 -26.32 -0.34 -0.11
C GLY A 260 -25.03 -0.89 -0.63
N SER A 261 -24.78 -2.12 -1.05
CA SER A 261 -23.38 -2.59 -1.24
C SER A 261 -23.10 -3.31 -2.56
N ALA A 262 -24.07 -3.42 -3.44
CA ALA A 262 -23.86 -4.09 -4.73
C ALA A 262 -22.78 -3.37 -5.56
N GLY A 263 -21.73 -4.12 -5.95
CA GLY A 263 -20.60 -3.57 -6.69
C GLY A 263 -19.51 -2.89 -5.86
N THR A 264 -19.64 -2.86 -4.50
CA THR A 264 -18.56 -2.45 -3.61
C THR A 264 -18.05 -3.65 -2.79
N GLY A 265 -16.77 -3.67 -2.49
CA GLY A 265 -16.16 -4.77 -1.72
C GLY A 265 -16.19 -6.13 -2.41
N VAL A 266 -16.29 -6.14 -3.73
CA VAL A 266 -16.35 -7.38 -4.52
C VAL A 266 -15.03 -8.13 -4.38
N LYS A 267 -15.08 -9.40 -4.00
CA LYS A 267 -13.90 -10.27 -3.95
C LYS A 267 -13.47 -10.58 -5.38
N VAL A 268 -12.30 -10.08 -5.77
CA VAL A 268 -11.75 -10.23 -7.13
C VAL A 268 -11.01 -11.54 -7.28
N VAL A 269 -10.28 -11.97 -6.26
CA VAL A 269 -9.46 -13.18 -6.28
C VAL A 269 -10.08 -14.23 -5.37
N ALA A 270 -10.43 -15.39 -5.91
CA ALA A 270 -10.98 -16.50 -5.15
C ALA A 270 -9.89 -17.35 -4.49
N ASP A 271 -8.82 -17.65 -5.22
CA ASP A 271 -7.70 -18.48 -4.76
C ASP A 271 -6.72 -17.67 -3.92
N GLN A 272 -6.56 -18.04 -2.65
CA GLN A 272 -5.68 -17.39 -1.69
C GLN A 272 -4.33 -18.10 -1.49
N SER A 273 -4.02 -19.10 -2.32
CA SER A 273 -2.79 -19.89 -2.22
C SER A 273 -1.53 -19.05 -2.44
N VAL A 274 -0.47 -19.41 -1.72
CA VAL A 274 0.89 -18.84 -1.88
C VAL A 274 1.93 -19.95 -2.02
N TRP A 275 3.04 -19.63 -2.68
CA TRP A 275 4.13 -20.59 -2.94
C TRP A 275 5.49 -20.03 -2.51
N PRO A 276 5.76 -19.90 -1.19
CA PRO A 276 7.08 -19.54 -0.68
C PRO A 276 8.15 -20.52 -1.16
N ILE A 277 9.34 -20.01 -1.47
CA ILE A 277 10.44 -20.85 -1.96
C ILE A 277 11.28 -21.46 -0.83
N VAL A 278 11.09 -21.01 0.41
CA VAL A 278 11.70 -21.55 1.63
C VAL A 278 10.62 -21.78 2.69
N PRO A 279 10.90 -22.57 3.74
CA PRO A 279 10.03 -22.67 4.90
C PRO A 279 9.81 -21.31 5.56
N THR A 280 8.56 -21.01 5.91
CA THR A 280 8.12 -19.75 6.55
C THR A 280 7.34 -20.02 7.85
N PRO A 281 7.93 -20.75 8.83
CA PRO A 281 7.19 -21.15 10.01
C PRO A 281 6.87 -19.99 10.95
N GLY A 282 7.55 -18.85 10.82
CA GLY A 282 7.36 -17.64 11.61
C GLY A 282 6.12 -16.83 11.19
N VAL A 283 4.99 -17.50 10.92
CA VAL A 283 3.70 -16.86 10.63
C VAL A 283 2.79 -16.95 11.85
N ASN A 284 1.89 -15.97 12.01
CA ASN A 284 1.15 -15.77 13.25
C ASN A 284 0.34 -16.99 13.72
N ARG A 285 -0.26 -17.74 12.78
CA ARG A 285 -1.09 -18.92 13.06
C ARG A 285 -0.47 -20.24 12.59
N GLY A 286 0.86 -20.31 12.51
CA GLY A 286 1.56 -21.50 12.04
C GLY A 286 1.31 -22.79 12.84
N TYR A 287 0.71 -22.68 14.02
CA TYR A 287 0.24 -23.83 14.81
C TYR A 287 -1.06 -24.45 14.30
N GLU A 288 -1.83 -23.74 13.46
CA GLU A 288 -3.07 -24.28 12.91
C GLU A 288 -2.76 -25.36 11.85
N PRO A 289 -3.51 -26.48 11.84
CA PRO A 289 -3.18 -27.67 11.01
C PRO A 289 -3.08 -27.40 9.51
N LYS A 290 -3.74 -26.34 9.01
CA LYS A 290 -3.78 -26.01 7.57
C LYS A 290 -2.96 -24.79 7.22
N ALA A 291 -2.33 -24.13 8.17
CA ALA A 291 -1.58 -22.90 7.89
C ALA A 291 -0.29 -23.15 7.11
N LEU A 292 0.39 -24.25 7.41
CA LEU A 292 1.66 -24.62 6.78
C LEU A 292 1.57 -25.94 6.02
N THR A 293 2.42 -26.10 5.04
CA THR A 293 2.69 -27.37 4.35
C THR A 293 3.51 -28.30 5.26
N GLU A 294 3.72 -29.55 4.82
CA GLU A 294 4.54 -30.51 5.57
C GLU A 294 6.00 -30.06 5.68
N ASP A 295 6.51 -29.31 4.68
CA ASP A 295 7.84 -28.71 4.66
C ASP A 295 7.89 -27.30 5.28
N GLY A 296 6.82 -26.86 5.96
CA GLY A 296 6.80 -25.62 6.75
C GLY A 296 6.58 -24.33 5.97
N LYS A 297 6.08 -24.41 4.73
CA LYS A 297 5.75 -23.23 3.93
C LYS A 297 4.31 -22.78 4.14
N LEU A 298 4.08 -21.48 4.14
CA LEU A 298 2.74 -20.89 4.18
C LEU A 298 1.90 -21.41 2.99
N ARG A 299 0.63 -21.81 3.25
CA ARG A 299 -0.27 -22.33 2.21
C ARG A 299 -1.13 -21.26 1.56
N GLU A 300 -1.66 -20.35 2.37
CA GLU A 300 -2.55 -19.27 1.95
C GLU A 300 -2.08 -17.95 2.54
N CYS A 301 -2.44 -16.86 1.92
CA CYS A 301 -2.06 -15.55 2.39
C CYS A 301 -2.58 -15.27 3.81
N THR A 302 -1.79 -14.57 4.60
CA THR A 302 -2.12 -14.21 5.99
C THR A 302 -1.72 -12.79 6.35
N ALA A 303 -0.94 -12.12 5.51
CA ALA A 303 -0.40 -10.78 5.75
C ALA A 303 -0.38 -9.92 4.48
N THR A 304 -1.35 -10.07 3.58
CA THR A 304 -1.36 -9.31 2.32
C THR A 304 -1.29 -7.81 2.58
N CYS A 305 -0.39 -7.15 1.87
CA CYS A 305 -0.08 -5.74 2.02
C CYS A 305 -0.36 -4.95 0.73
N GLY A 306 0.02 -3.70 0.70
CA GLY A 306 -0.32 -2.70 -0.30
C GLY A 306 -0.20 -3.15 -1.74
N ALA A 307 -1.32 -3.49 -2.34
CA ALA A 307 -1.43 -3.91 -3.73
C ALA A 307 -1.14 -2.75 -4.68
N GLY A 308 -0.43 -3.02 -5.78
CA GLY A 308 -0.28 -2.14 -6.93
C GLY A 308 -0.96 -2.72 -8.17
N ILE A 309 -1.78 -1.92 -8.87
CA ILE A 309 -2.15 -2.23 -10.24
C ILE A 309 -1.07 -1.65 -11.14
N TYR A 310 -0.43 -2.51 -11.96
CA TYR A 310 0.65 -2.07 -12.84
C TYR A 310 0.09 -1.36 -14.07
N ARG A 311 0.51 -0.11 -14.28
CA ARG A 311 -0.08 0.80 -15.27
C ARG A 311 1.00 1.54 -16.08
N SER A 312 1.92 0.79 -16.73
CA SER A 312 2.97 1.36 -17.57
C SER A 312 3.35 0.42 -18.72
N GLU A 313 3.87 1.01 -19.79
CA GLU A 313 4.39 0.33 -20.98
C GLU A 313 5.83 -0.20 -20.81
N LEU A 314 6.47 0.04 -19.68
CA LEU A 314 7.83 -0.48 -19.44
C LEU A 314 7.83 -2.01 -19.42
N PHE A 315 6.87 -2.65 -18.75
CA PHE A 315 6.68 -4.10 -18.82
C PHE A 315 5.97 -4.51 -20.10
N PRO A 316 6.12 -5.78 -20.53
CA PRO A 316 5.35 -6.32 -21.64
C PRO A 316 3.84 -6.14 -21.45
N LYS A 317 3.10 -6.04 -22.56
CA LYS A 317 1.67 -5.73 -22.54
C LYS A 317 0.83 -6.65 -21.67
N GLU A 318 1.18 -7.93 -21.56
CA GLU A 318 0.50 -8.93 -20.72
C GLU A 318 0.65 -8.69 -19.22
N PHE A 319 1.46 -7.73 -18.81
CA PHE A 319 1.61 -7.31 -17.41
C PHE A 319 0.79 -6.07 -17.07
N GLN A 320 0.36 -5.32 -18.09
CA GLN A 320 -0.41 -4.09 -17.89
C GLN A 320 -1.79 -4.42 -17.32
N GLY A 321 -2.25 -3.63 -16.35
CA GLY A 321 -3.52 -3.86 -15.65
C GLY A 321 -3.51 -5.04 -14.66
N ASN A 322 -2.39 -5.74 -14.49
CA ASN A 322 -2.29 -6.81 -13.51
C ASN A 322 -2.08 -6.27 -12.09
N ALA A 323 -2.53 -7.03 -11.10
CA ALA A 323 -2.30 -6.72 -9.71
C ALA A 323 -1.02 -7.39 -9.19
N PHE A 324 -0.16 -6.60 -8.53
CA PHE A 324 1.03 -7.07 -7.84
C PHE A 324 0.84 -6.87 -6.34
N ILE A 325 0.87 -7.94 -5.57
CA ILE A 325 0.46 -7.92 -4.17
C ILE A 325 1.55 -8.51 -3.29
N PRO A 326 2.17 -7.70 -2.43
CA PRO A 326 3.11 -8.16 -1.42
C PRO A 326 2.45 -9.08 -0.39
N GLU A 327 3.13 -10.16 -0.03
CA GLU A 327 2.80 -11.06 1.08
C GLU A 327 4.05 -11.25 1.95
N PRO A 328 4.27 -10.36 2.92
CA PRO A 328 5.51 -10.34 3.70
C PRO A 328 5.71 -11.57 4.58
N ALA A 329 4.65 -12.28 5.01
CA ALA A 329 4.79 -13.49 5.79
C ALA A 329 5.33 -14.66 4.95
N GLY A 330 5.08 -14.65 3.64
CA GLY A 330 5.61 -15.61 2.68
C GLY A 330 6.90 -15.17 1.99
N ASN A 331 7.42 -13.97 2.26
CA ASN A 331 8.59 -13.37 1.60
C ASN A 331 8.45 -13.30 0.07
N LEU A 332 7.30 -12.82 -0.41
CA LEU A 332 6.95 -12.89 -1.83
C LEU A 332 6.09 -11.70 -2.30
N VAL A 333 6.04 -11.55 -3.62
CA VAL A 333 5.10 -10.68 -4.33
C VAL A 333 4.35 -11.50 -5.37
N LYS A 334 3.05 -11.49 -5.27
CA LYS A 334 2.14 -12.24 -6.12
C LYS A 334 1.70 -11.40 -7.32
N ARG A 335 1.47 -12.06 -8.48
CA ARG A 335 0.86 -11.43 -9.66
C ARG A 335 -0.46 -12.11 -9.97
N PHE A 336 -1.52 -11.31 -10.11
CA PHE A 336 -2.82 -11.76 -10.59
C PHE A 336 -3.13 -11.14 -11.94
N LEU A 337 -3.61 -11.97 -12.87
CA LEU A 337 -4.20 -11.56 -14.13
C LEU A 337 -5.62 -11.12 -13.84
N LEU A 338 -5.93 -9.86 -14.12
CA LEU A 338 -7.29 -9.34 -13.99
C LEU A 338 -8.01 -9.45 -15.32
N SER A 339 -9.24 -9.94 -15.29
CA SER A 339 -10.13 -10.02 -16.45
C SER A 339 -11.54 -9.57 -16.09
N GLU A 340 -12.20 -8.94 -17.03
CA GLU A 340 -13.59 -8.50 -16.89
C GLU A 340 -14.47 -9.19 -17.90
N GLN A 341 -15.56 -9.77 -17.43
CA GLN A 341 -16.59 -10.36 -18.26
C GLN A 341 -17.96 -9.99 -17.69
N ASP A 342 -18.84 -9.46 -18.54
CA ASP A 342 -20.21 -9.06 -18.19
C ASP A 342 -20.30 -8.12 -16.96
N GLY A 343 -19.32 -7.22 -16.84
CA GLY A 343 -19.20 -6.28 -15.71
C GLY A 343 -18.68 -6.91 -14.41
N LEU A 344 -18.30 -8.18 -14.43
CA LEU A 344 -17.68 -8.87 -13.30
C LEU A 344 -16.16 -8.90 -13.48
N LEU A 345 -15.45 -8.40 -12.47
CA LEU A 345 -14.00 -8.43 -12.43
C LEU A 345 -13.54 -9.67 -11.66
N THR A 346 -12.63 -10.42 -12.24
CA THR A 346 -12.02 -11.61 -11.63
C THR A 346 -10.50 -11.55 -11.73
N GLY A 347 -9.83 -12.15 -10.75
CA GLY A 347 -8.37 -12.26 -10.72
C GLY A 347 -7.95 -13.72 -10.60
N THR A 348 -7.02 -14.15 -11.44
CA THR A 348 -6.44 -15.50 -11.42
C THR A 348 -4.94 -15.44 -11.23
N ASN A 349 -4.36 -16.45 -10.56
CA ASN A 349 -2.91 -16.56 -10.43
C ASN A 349 -2.25 -16.55 -11.81
N SER A 350 -1.21 -15.74 -11.99
CA SER A 350 -0.47 -15.68 -13.25
C SER A 350 0.24 -17.00 -13.57
N LYS A 351 0.62 -17.75 -12.53
CA LYS A 351 1.22 -19.08 -12.61
C LYS A 351 0.92 -19.86 -11.34
N THR A 352 0.53 -21.10 -11.47
CA THR A 352 0.33 -22.02 -10.35
C THR A 352 1.67 -22.61 -9.90
N GLY A 353 1.93 -22.62 -8.59
CA GLY A 353 3.15 -23.20 -8.01
C GLY A 353 4.37 -22.24 -8.03
N GLU A 354 4.24 -21.06 -8.60
CA GLU A 354 5.32 -20.05 -8.63
C GLU A 354 4.78 -18.65 -8.39
N GLU A 355 5.60 -17.80 -7.79
CA GLU A 355 5.31 -16.39 -7.57
C GLU A 355 5.99 -15.48 -8.59
N PHE A 356 5.51 -14.26 -8.75
CA PHE A 356 6.17 -13.27 -9.59
C PHE A 356 7.57 -12.94 -9.05
N LEU A 357 7.67 -12.78 -7.74
CA LEU A 357 8.93 -12.61 -7.03
C LEU A 357 8.85 -13.31 -5.67
N ALA A 358 9.86 -14.06 -5.31
CA ALA A 358 10.00 -14.65 -3.98
C ALA A 358 11.47 -14.58 -3.54
N SER A 359 11.71 -14.52 -2.23
CA SER A 359 13.06 -14.46 -1.66
C SER A 359 13.32 -15.65 -0.74
N THR A 360 14.59 -16.09 -0.73
CA THR A 360 15.11 -17.01 0.29
C THR A 360 15.50 -16.28 1.58
N ASP A 361 15.50 -14.94 1.58
CA ASP A 361 15.76 -14.10 2.73
C ASP A 361 14.49 -13.90 3.55
N GLU A 362 14.43 -14.47 4.74
CA GLU A 362 13.26 -14.34 5.62
C GLU A 362 13.01 -12.90 6.10
N ARG A 363 14.01 -12.03 6.02
CA ARG A 363 13.87 -10.62 6.37
C ARG A 363 13.31 -9.76 5.26
N PHE A 364 13.19 -10.29 4.05
CA PHE A 364 12.46 -9.64 2.97
C PHE A 364 10.97 -9.53 3.34
N ARG A 365 10.52 -8.32 3.68
CA ARG A 365 9.17 -8.02 4.14
C ARG A 365 8.54 -6.93 3.27
N PRO A 366 8.16 -7.25 2.03
CA PRO A 366 7.56 -6.28 1.13
C PRO A 366 6.16 -5.87 1.65
N VAL A 367 5.92 -4.55 1.81
CA VAL A 367 4.66 -4.03 2.37
C VAL A 367 3.88 -3.16 1.42
N ASN A 368 4.49 -2.70 0.32
CA ASN A 368 3.80 -1.95 -0.73
C ASN A 368 4.44 -2.20 -2.10
N ALA A 369 3.62 -2.13 -3.16
CA ALA A 369 4.02 -2.19 -4.55
C ALA A 369 3.48 -0.98 -5.32
N TYR A 370 4.33 -0.28 -6.09
CA TYR A 370 3.98 0.93 -6.83
C TYR A 370 4.54 0.91 -8.25
N THR A 371 3.80 1.46 -9.22
CA THR A 371 4.37 1.83 -10.53
C THR A 371 5.07 3.17 -10.40
N GLY A 372 6.37 3.21 -10.68
CA GLY A 372 7.17 4.43 -10.59
C GLY A 372 7.01 5.38 -11.79
N PRO A 373 7.59 6.59 -11.69
CA PRO A 373 7.53 7.59 -12.75
C PRO A 373 8.08 7.12 -14.10
N GLU A 374 9.14 6.32 -14.09
CA GLU A 374 9.77 5.73 -15.26
C GLU A 374 9.15 4.39 -15.69
N GLY A 375 8.18 3.89 -14.90
CA GLY A 375 7.43 2.67 -15.19
C GLY A 375 7.93 1.41 -14.49
N ALA A 376 9.02 1.43 -13.73
CA ALA A 376 9.45 0.30 -12.93
C ALA A 376 8.43 -0.06 -11.83
N LEU A 377 8.41 -1.32 -11.40
CA LEU A 377 7.63 -1.75 -10.24
C LEU A 377 8.50 -1.63 -8.99
N TYR A 378 8.15 -0.72 -8.10
CA TYR A 378 8.83 -0.51 -6.83
C TYR A 378 8.21 -1.33 -5.71
N LEU A 379 9.07 -1.95 -4.89
CA LEU A 379 8.68 -2.73 -3.73
C LEU A 379 9.31 -2.11 -2.48
N VAL A 380 8.45 -1.69 -1.56
CA VAL A 380 8.89 -1.16 -0.26
C VAL A 380 9.07 -2.33 0.70
N ASP A 381 10.29 -2.55 1.13
CA ASP A 381 10.71 -3.66 1.98
C ASP A 381 11.16 -3.15 3.35
N MET A 382 10.35 -3.44 4.38
CA MET A 382 10.69 -3.07 5.75
C MET A 382 11.99 -3.72 6.24
N TYR A 383 12.37 -4.84 5.64
CA TYR A 383 13.53 -5.65 5.98
C TYR A 383 13.65 -5.95 7.49
N ARG A 384 12.65 -6.60 8.02
CA ARG A 384 12.50 -6.85 9.47
C ARG A 384 12.29 -8.33 9.77
N GLY A 385 12.74 -8.76 10.94
CA GLY A 385 12.40 -10.09 11.44
C GLY A 385 10.96 -10.17 11.95
N ILE A 386 10.47 -9.11 12.63
CA ILE A 386 9.08 -9.02 13.11
C ILE A 386 8.29 -8.16 12.14
N ILE A 387 7.20 -8.71 11.60
CA ILE A 387 6.26 -7.99 10.73
C ILE A 387 4.88 -7.84 11.37
N GLN A 388 4.54 -8.63 12.39
CA GLN A 388 3.25 -8.58 13.07
C GLN A 388 3.30 -7.65 14.29
N HIS A 389 2.31 -6.75 14.42
CA HIS A 389 2.20 -5.88 15.58
C HIS A 389 1.91 -6.64 16.88
N LYS A 390 2.44 -6.15 18.02
CA LYS A 390 2.33 -6.76 19.36
C LYS A 390 0.91 -7.13 19.78
N GLY A 391 -0.09 -6.36 19.35
CA GLY A 391 -1.50 -6.61 19.64
C GLY A 391 -2.05 -7.92 19.04
N PHE A 392 -1.34 -8.50 18.07
CA PHE A 392 -1.75 -9.72 17.36
C PHE A 392 -0.76 -10.88 17.52
N LEU A 393 0.33 -10.72 18.27
CA LEU A 393 1.30 -11.80 18.49
C LEU A 393 0.64 -12.97 19.23
N THR A 394 0.69 -14.16 18.62
CA THR A 394 0.33 -15.42 19.28
C THR A 394 1.51 -15.99 20.04
N HIS A 395 1.27 -16.87 21.03
CA HIS A 395 2.35 -17.59 21.72
C HIS A 395 3.28 -18.32 20.75
N TYR A 396 2.71 -18.89 19.67
CA TYR A 396 3.47 -19.57 18.62
C TYR A 396 4.44 -18.61 17.91
N LEU A 397 3.98 -17.43 17.52
CA LEU A 397 4.84 -16.48 16.83
C LEU A 397 5.91 -15.91 17.78
N VAL A 398 5.56 -15.60 19.02
CA VAL A 398 6.53 -15.18 20.07
C VAL A 398 7.63 -16.22 20.24
N ALA A 399 7.27 -17.52 20.34
CA ALA A 399 8.26 -18.59 20.45
C ALA A 399 9.20 -18.65 19.23
N ASN A 400 8.66 -18.49 18.00
CA ASN A 400 9.49 -18.42 16.79
C ASN A 400 10.42 -17.20 16.79
N ILE A 401 9.90 -16.01 17.17
CA ILE A 401 10.70 -14.79 17.22
C ILE A 401 11.88 -14.95 18.17
N GLN A 402 11.64 -15.50 19.37
CA GLN A 402 12.66 -15.68 20.40
C GLN A 402 13.69 -16.75 20.03
N ASP A 403 13.23 -17.93 19.57
CA ASP A 403 14.10 -19.04 19.15
C ASP A 403 15.04 -18.60 18.02
N ARG A 404 14.53 -17.81 17.09
CA ARG A 404 15.23 -17.39 15.88
C ARG A 404 15.87 -16.00 15.97
N LYS A 405 15.79 -15.33 17.12
CA LYS A 405 16.39 -14.00 17.37
C LYS A 405 15.97 -12.95 16.33
N LEU A 406 14.67 -12.90 16.02
CA LEU A 406 14.16 -12.06 14.94
C LEU A 406 13.99 -10.59 15.33
N GLU A 407 14.14 -10.22 16.62
CA GLU A 407 13.97 -8.83 17.08
C GLU A 407 15.04 -7.88 16.51
N GLN A 408 16.23 -8.38 16.22
CA GLN A 408 17.36 -7.57 15.76
C GLN A 408 17.93 -8.07 14.42
N PRO A 409 18.52 -7.19 13.61
CA PRO A 409 18.60 -5.73 13.73
C PRO A 409 17.28 -5.04 13.37
N ILE A 410 17.11 -3.77 13.81
CA ILE A 410 15.92 -2.94 13.54
C ILE A 410 16.18 -1.75 12.60
N ASN A 411 17.44 -1.38 12.41
CA ASN A 411 17.87 -0.20 11.66
C ASN A 411 18.19 -0.51 10.19
N MET A 412 17.41 -1.39 9.57
CA MET A 412 17.54 -1.75 8.16
C MET A 412 16.26 -1.40 7.40
N GLY A 413 16.34 -1.39 6.08
CA GLY A 413 15.20 -1.12 5.22
C GLY A 413 15.64 -0.92 3.78
N ARG A 414 14.81 -1.36 2.82
CA ARG A 414 15.19 -1.39 1.41
C ARG A 414 14.04 -1.00 0.51
N ILE A 415 14.37 -0.44 -0.61
CA ILE A 415 13.44 -0.26 -1.73
C ILE A 415 14.06 -0.92 -2.94
N TRP A 416 13.33 -1.88 -3.46
CA TRP A 416 13.71 -2.60 -4.67
C TRP A 416 12.90 -2.08 -5.85
N ARG A 417 13.46 -2.13 -7.05
CA ARG A 417 12.70 -1.96 -8.29
C ARG A 417 12.85 -3.19 -9.17
N VAL A 418 11.73 -3.64 -9.71
CA VAL A 418 11.70 -4.71 -10.70
C VAL A 418 11.60 -4.06 -12.07
N VAL A 419 12.47 -4.49 -12.97
CA VAL A 419 12.57 -3.95 -14.34
C VAL A 419 12.74 -5.08 -15.34
N PRO A 420 12.37 -4.89 -16.63
CA PRO A 420 12.71 -5.84 -17.67
C PRO A 420 14.24 -6.00 -17.80
N ASP A 421 14.70 -7.22 -18.04
CA ASP A 421 16.13 -7.50 -18.29
C ASP A 421 16.56 -7.18 -19.73
N SER A 422 15.58 -7.06 -20.64
CA SER A 422 15.78 -6.98 -22.09
C SER A 422 15.81 -5.57 -22.67
N LYS A 423 15.42 -4.55 -21.89
CA LYS A 423 15.42 -3.15 -22.35
C LYS A 423 15.84 -2.18 -21.25
N PRO A 424 16.47 -1.04 -21.62
CA PRO A 424 16.83 -0.01 -20.66
C PRO A 424 15.57 0.63 -20.04
N VAL A 425 15.68 1.02 -18.79
CA VAL A 425 14.66 1.81 -18.11
C VAL A 425 14.85 3.28 -18.50
N PRO A 426 13.81 3.98 -18.97
CA PRO A 426 13.92 5.38 -19.30
C PRO A 426 14.14 6.24 -18.06
N SER A 427 14.92 7.31 -18.16
CA SER A 427 15.06 8.27 -17.07
C SER A 427 13.85 9.23 -17.07
N PHE A 428 13.19 9.36 -15.92
CA PHE A 428 12.12 10.34 -15.74
C PHE A 428 12.71 11.72 -15.47
N LYS A 429 12.29 12.74 -16.23
CA LYS A 429 12.80 14.12 -16.15
C LYS A 429 11.82 15.09 -15.48
N GLY A 430 10.77 14.59 -14.85
CA GLY A 430 9.67 15.40 -14.33
C GLY A 430 8.57 15.63 -15.37
N LEU A 431 7.40 16.05 -14.89
CA LEU A 431 6.29 16.49 -15.73
C LEU A 431 6.54 17.90 -16.28
N PRO A 432 5.94 18.24 -17.45
CA PRO A 432 5.93 19.61 -17.94
C PRO A 432 5.35 20.59 -16.92
N THR A 433 5.87 21.81 -16.91
CA THR A 433 5.40 22.86 -16.00
C THR A 433 4.30 23.74 -16.61
N ASP A 434 4.09 23.69 -17.92
CA ASP A 434 3.07 24.45 -18.63
C ASP A 434 1.77 23.63 -18.80
N THR A 435 0.67 24.32 -19.00
CA THR A 435 -0.68 23.73 -19.11
C THR A 435 -0.83 22.83 -20.33
N GLN A 436 -0.28 23.19 -21.48
CA GLN A 436 -0.33 22.37 -22.69
C GLN A 436 0.41 21.05 -22.52
N GLY A 437 1.60 21.12 -21.90
CA GLY A 437 2.42 19.93 -21.59
C GLY A 437 1.70 18.98 -20.62
N LEU A 438 1.02 19.52 -19.60
CA LEU A 438 0.22 18.71 -18.68
C LEU A 438 -0.97 18.04 -19.37
N VAL A 439 -1.69 18.76 -20.24
CA VAL A 439 -2.79 18.16 -21.04
C VAL A 439 -2.25 17.06 -21.95
N ASN A 440 -1.09 17.25 -22.57
CA ASN A 440 -0.46 16.22 -23.39
C ASN A 440 -0.06 14.98 -22.54
N SER A 441 0.36 15.19 -21.31
CA SER A 441 0.72 14.11 -20.38
C SER A 441 -0.45 13.19 -19.99
N LEU A 442 -1.70 13.63 -20.19
CA LEU A 442 -2.89 12.79 -20.01
C LEU A 442 -2.97 11.64 -21.05
N LYS A 443 -2.19 11.69 -22.13
CA LYS A 443 -2.09 10.64 -23.15
C LYS A 443 -1.00 9.61 -22.86
N SER A 444 -0.23 9.78 -21.79
CA SER A 444 0.89 8.88 -21.46
C SER A 444 0.40 7.46 -21.19
N ASP A 445 1.15 6.46 -21.64
CA ASP A 445 0.92 5.06 -21.31
C ASP A 445 1.26 4.72 -19.84
N ASN A 446 1.97 5.64 -19.15
CA ASN A 446 2.28 5.51 -17.73
C ASN A 446 1.19 6.15 -16.86
N GLY A 447 0.52 5.35 -16.02
CA GLY A 447 -0.53 5.77 -15.12
C GLY A 447 -0.08 6.81 -14.09
N PHE A 448 1.17 6.74 -13.59
CA PHE A 448 1.71 7.77 -12.70
C PHE A 448 1.73 9.16 -13.39
N VAL A 449 2.17 9.20 -14.64
CA VAL A 449 2.23 10.43 -15.41
C VAL A 449 0.83 11.02 -15.65
N ARG A 450 -0.14 10.20 -16.05
CA ARG A 450 -1.54 10.62 -16.24
C ARG A 450 -2.17 11.17 -14.97
N ASP A 451 -2.08 10.41 -13.88
CA ASP A 451 -2.70 10.74 -12.59
C ASP A 451 -2.10 12.02 -12.01
N THR A 452 -0.76 12.16 -12.10
CA THR A 452 -0.08 13.37 -11.63
C THR A 452 -0.42 14.57 -12.47
N ALA A 453 -0.49 14.44 -13.80
CA ALA A 453 -0.91 15.52 -14.70
C ALA A 453 -2.35 15.96 -14.41
N GLN A 454 -3.29 15.00 -14.22
CA GLN A 454 -4.67 15.31 -13.83
C GLN A 454 -4.70 16.08 -12.51
N ARG A 455 -4.00 15.61 -11.49
CA ARG A 455 -3.91 16.27 -10.18
C ARG A 455 -3.44 17.70 -10.32
N LEU A 456 -2.33 17.93 -11.03
CA LEU A 456 -1.76 19.26 -11.22
C LEU A 456 -2.70 20.22 -11.99
N LEU A 457 -3.40 19.73 -13.02
CA LEU A 457 -4.40 20.53 -13.73
C LEU A 457 -5.55 20.93 -12.81
N VAL A 458 -6.03 20.03 -11.97
CA VAL A 458 -7.09 20.29 -10.98
C VAL A 458 -6.62 21.27 -9.89
N GLU A 459 -5.42 21.12 -9.40
CA GLU A 459 -4.83 22.00 -8.36
C GLU A 459 -4.62 23.42 -8.88
N ARG A 460 -4.13 23.58 -10.10
CA ARG A 460 -3.82 24.89 -10.70
C ARG A 460 -5.06 25.68 -11.11
N LYS A 461 -6.15 25.00 -11.48
CA LYS A 461 -7.40 25.63 -11.96
C LYS A 461 -7.18 26.62 -13.11
N ASP A 462 -6.19 26.37 -13.94
CA ASP A 462 -5.88 27.23 -15.10
C ASP A 462 -6.97 27.07 -16.17
N ALA A 463 -7.72 28.14 -16.41
CA ALA A 463 -8.82 28.15 -17.39
C ALA A 463 -8.34 27.87 -18.83
N SER A 464 -7.07 28.11 -19.14
CA SER A 464 -6.49 27.81 -20.46
C SER A 464 -6.46 26.30 -20.76
N ALA A 465 -6.59 25.44 -19.76
CA ALA A 465 -6.72 23.99 -19.94
C ALA A 465 -8.05 23.59 -20.60
N LEU A 466 -9.13 24.35 -20.41
CA LEU A 466 -10.48 23.95 -20.87
C LEU A 466 -10.58 23.68 -22.35
N PRO A 467 -10.15 24.61 -23.27
CA PRO A 467 -10.20 24.34 -24.71
C PRO A 467 -9.30 23.15 -25.11
N LEU A 468 -8.13 22.99 -24.47
CA LEU A 468 -7.20 21.91 -24.75
C LEU A 468 -7.78 20.54 -24.35
N LEU A 469 -8.45 20.47 -23.19
CA LEU A 469 -9.16 19.28 -22.74
C LEU A 469 -10.36 18.95 -23.64
N ALA A 470 -11.11 19.98 -24.11
CA ALA A 470 -12.20 19.77 -25.03
C ALA A 470 -11.74 19.20 -26.38
N ASP A 471 -10.59 19.64 -26.88
CA ASP A 471 -9.99 19.11 -28.10
C ASP A 471 -9.44 17.70 -27.89
N LEU A 472 -8.84 17.43 -26.76
CA LEU A 472 -8.38 16.08 -26.39
C LEU A 472 -9.54 15.07 -26.40
N VAL A 473 -10.70 15.42 -25.83
CA VAL A 473 -11.89 14.55 -25.81
C VAL A 473 -12.47 14.31 -27.22
N LYS A 474 -12.34 15.27 -28.14
CA LYS A 474 -12.83 15.12 -29.53
C LYS A 474 -11.93 14.25 -30.40
N THR A 475 -10.64 14.19 -30.09
CA THR A 475 -9.62 13.58 -30.96
C THR A 475 -9.04 12.27 -30.38
N GLY A 476 -9.38 11.92 -29.13
CA GLY A 476 -8.85 10.77 -28.36
C GLY A 476 -9.73 9.52 -28.37
#